data_2419741750874f3f6e56320fd71db9ca
#
_entry.id   2419741750874f3f6e56320fd71db9ca
#
_cell.length_a   1.000
_cell.length_b   1.000
_cell.length_c   1.000
_cell.angle_alpha   90.00
_cell.angle_beta   90.00
_cell.angle_gamma   90.00
#
_symmetry.space_group_name_H-M   'P 1'
#
loop_
_entity.id
_entity.type
_entity.pdbx_description
1 polymer ?
#
loop_
_entity_poly.entity_id
_entity_poly.type
_entity_poly.pdbx_seq_one_letter_code
_entity_poly.pdbx_strand_id
1 'polypeptide(L)'
;MHQLKKTYSALAEEIKSYHSLILKESEKNLRIKELYKGCQILFSPLINNPKYLLIGFNPGGGYAKWHDKIAEEFEPMQALEYYLNKHSLGEQTKSLFEMAGKEKDLEESSVKINFYPWATNNIADFNELMKLLPSDLSSKLFHLSRV
;
A
#
# COMPACT_ATOMS: atom_id res chain seq x y z
N MET A 1 -7.89 17.98 10.60
CA MET A 1 -8.55 16.68 10.39
C MET A 1 -9.47 16.65 9.16
N HIS A 2 -10.41 17.62 8.98
CA HIS A 2 -11.37 17.61 7.86
C HIS A 2 -10.68 17.69 6.48
N GLN A 3 -9.71 18.60 6.30
CA GLN A 3 -8.97 18.76 5.05
C GLN A 3 -8.15 17.50 4.71
N LEU A 4 -7.49 16.90 5.69
CA LEU A 4 -6.70 15.67 5.50
C LEU A 4 -7.60 14.50 5.03
N LYS A 5 -8.78 14.33 5.65
CA LYS A 5 -9.74 13.31 5.22
C LYS A 5 -10.21 13.56 3.78
N LYS A 6 -10.49 14.81 3.41
CA LYS A 6 -10.92 15.15 2.05
C LYS A 6 -9.83 14.84 1.03
N THR A 7 -8.57 15.20 1.32
CA THR A 7 -7.43 14.90 0.46
C THR A 7 -7.22 13.38 0.31
N TYR A 8 -7.29 12.64 1.43
CA TYR A 8 -7.19 11.19 1.42
C TYR A 8 -8.32 10.55 0.57
N SER A 9 -9.56 10.97 0.76
CA SER A 9 -10.69 10.44 -0.01
C SER A 9 -10.53 10.68 -1.52
N ALA A 10 -10.05 11.85 -1.92
CA ALA A 10 -9.78 12.16 -3.33
C ALA A 10 -8.69 11.21 -3.91
N LEU A 11 -7.60 11.00 -3.17
CA LEU A 11 -6.55 10.05 -3.55
C LEU A 11 -7.09 8.62 -3.64
N ALA A 12 -7.89 8.20 -2.68
CA ALA A 12 -8.47 6.85 -2.64
C ALA A 12 -9.36 6.60 -3.86
N GLU A 13 -10.20 7.57 -4.25
CA GLU A 13 -11.03 7.45 -5.46
C GLU A 13 -10.20 7.41 -6.75
N GLU A 14 -9.12 8.18 -6.82
CA GLU A 14 -8.19 8.11 -7.95
C GLU A 14 -7.53 6.73 -8.05
N ILE A 15 -6.98 6.22 -6.95
CA ILE A 15 -6.36 4.87 -6.90
C ILE A 15 -7.40 3.79 -7.25
N LYS A 16 -8.62 3.90 -6.77
CA LYS A 16 -9.71 2.97 -7.08
C LYS A 16 -10.03 2.96 -8.57
N SER A 17 -9.98 4.11 -9.24
CA SER A 17 -10.17 4.19 -10.69
C SER A 17 -9.07 3.44 -11.45
N TYR A 18 -7.81 3.60 -11.05
CA TYR A 18 -6.69 2.86 -11.66
C TYR A 18 -6.71 1.36 -11.34
N HIS A 19 -7.08 0.99 -10.10
CA HIS A 19 -7.31 -0.41 -9.75
C HIS A 19 -8.30 -1.08 -10.72
N SER A 20 -9.42 -0.42 -10.99
CA SER A 20 -10.42 -0.91 -11.94
C SER A 20 -9.87 -1.06 -13.37
N LEU A 21 -8.96 -0.18 -13.80
CA LEU A 21 -8.31 -0.31 -15.10
C LEU A 21 -7.33 -1.49 -15.14
N ILE A 22 -6.55 -1.70 -14.09
CA ILE A 22 -5.64 -2.86 -14.00
C ILE A 22 -6.44 -4.16 -14.02
N LEU A 23 -7.58 -4.23 -13.32
CA LEU A 23 -8.45 -5.41 -13.35
C LEU A 23 -8.96 -5.71 -14.76
N LYS A 24 -9.39 -4.69 -15.53
CA LYS A 24 -9.79 -4.88 -16.94
C LYS A 24 -8.66 -5.41 -17.80
N GLU A 25 -7.42 -4.96 -17.60
CA GLU A 25 -6.26 -5.50 -18.33
C GLU A 25 -5.94 -6.94 -17.87
N SER A 26 -6.17 -7.27 -16.60
CA SER A 26 -5.98 -8.64 -16.07
C SER A 26 -6.96 -9.65 -16.67
N GLU A 27 -8.14 -9.23 -17.11
CA GLU A 27 -9.10 -10.08 -17.83
C GLU A 27 -8.61 -10.46 -19.23
N LYS A 28 -7.77 -9.60 -19.84
CA LYS A 28 -7.22 -9.80 -21.18
C LYS A 28 -5.87 -10.51 -21.18
N ASN A 29 -5.15 -10.44 -20.08
CA ASN A 29 -3.79 -10.96 -19.96
C ASN A 29 -3.62 -11.73 -18.63
N LEU A 30 -3.52 -13.05 -18.75
CA LEU A 30 -3.36 -13.95 -17.60
C LEU A 30 -2.12 -13.60 -16.77
N ARG A 31 -1.03 -13.14 -17.38
CA ARG A 31 0.18 -12.80 -16.66
C ARG A 31 -0.02 -11.56 -15.79
N ILE A 32 -0.75 -10.55 -16.24
CA ILE A 32 -1.16 -9.40 -15.41
C ILE A 32 -1.98 -9.88 -14.21
N LYS A 33 -2.93 -10.80 -14.43
CA LYS A 33 -3.75 -11.40 -13.38
C LYS A 33 -2.94 -12.16 -12.33
N GLU A 34 -1.89 -12.86 -12.75
CA GLU A 34 -0.98 -13.57 -11.85
C GLU A 34 -0.11 -12.63 -11.01
N LEU A 35 0.37 -11.54 -11.61
CA LEU A 35 1.26 -10.59 -10.97
C LEU A 35 0.55 -9.64 -10.02
N TYR A 36 -0.63 -9.15 -10.41
CA TYR A 36 -1.38 -8.16 -9.67
C TYR A 36 -2.12 -8.77 -8.49
N LYS A 37 -1.83 -8.30 -7.29
CA LYS A 37 -2.41 -8.78 -6.02
C LYS A 37 -3.36 -7.77 -5.37
N GLY A 38 -3.71 -6.70 -6.10
CA GLY A 38 -4.60 -5.66 -5.62
C GLY A 38 -3.90 -4.37 -5.24
N CYS A 39 -4.53 -3.60 -4.37
CA CYS A 39 -3.95 -2.35 -3.88
C CYS A 39 -4.27 -2.11 -2.41
N GLN A 40 -3.39 -1.36 -1.76
CA GLN A 40 -3.57 -0.86 -0.40
C GLN A 40 -2.87 0.50 -0.27
N ILE A 41 -3.57 1.49 0.25
CA ILE A 41 -3.09 2.88 0.27
C ILE A 41 -2.37 3.16 1.58
N LEU A 42 -3.02 2.92 2.72
CA LEU A 42 -2.53 3.33 4.04
C LEU A 42 -2.53 2.13 5.00
N PHE A 43 -1.39 1.89 5.61
CA PHE A 43 -1.13 0.78 6.53
C PHE A 43 -1.17 1.22 8.00
N SER A 44 -1.87 2.31 8.26
CA SER A 44 -2.03 2.92 9.58
C SER A 44 -3.31 3.75 9.64
N PRO A 45 -3.72 4.24 10.81
CA PRO A 45 -4.71 5.28 10.91
C PRO A 45 -4.27 6.55 10.18
N LEU A 46 -5.24 7.37 9.76
CA LEU A 46 -4.99 8.68 9.20
C LEU A 46 -4.71 9.67 10.35
N ILE A 47 -3.45 9.99 10.55
CA ILE A 47 -2.98 10.83 11.66
C ILE A 47 -2.63 12.23 11.13
N ASN A 48 -3.09 13.27 11.83
CA ASN A 48 -2.70 14.64 11.54
C ASN A 48 -1.37 14.95 12.23
N ASN A 49 -0.38 15.45 11.50
CA ASN A 49 0.97 15.73 11.97
C ASN A 49 1.65 14.50 12.63
N PRO A 50 1.87 13.41 11.90
CA PRO A 50 2.57 12.25 12.43
C PRO A 50 4.01 12.61 12.79
N LYS A 51 4.55 11.98 13.86
CA LYS A 51 5.97 12.11 14.21
C LYS A 51 6.88 11.31 13.29
N TYR A 52 6.39 10.17 12.81
CA TYR A 52 7.14 9.27 11.94
C TYR A 52 6.33 8.91 10.70
N LEU A 53 7.03 8.89 9.58
CA LEU A 53 6.53 8.39 8.31
C LEU A 53 7.35 7.15 7.92
N LEU A 54 6.69 6.01 7.88
CA LEU A 54 7.28 4.74 7.48
C LEU A 54 6.92 4.49 6.02
N ILE A 55 7.92 4.38 5.15
CA ILE A 55 7.69 4.23 3.71
C ILE A 55 8.22 2.87 3.26
N GLY A 56 7.33 2.03 2.71
CA GLY A 56 7.68 0.84 1.96
C GLY A 56 7.74 1.11 0.46
N PHE A 57 8.16 0.11 -0.33
CA PHE A 57 8.17 0.24 -1.79
C PHE A 57 6.77 0.00 -2.37
N ASN A 58 6.23 -1.20 -2.20
CA ASN A 58 4.88 -1.57 -2.58
C ASN A 58 4.31 -2.62 -1.61
N PRO A 59 2.99 -2.80 -1.54
CA PRO A 59 2.40 -3.88 -0.77
C PRO A 59 2.89 -5.23 -1.24
N GLY A 60 3.36 -6.06 -0.32
CA GLY A 60 3.69 -7.45 -0.62
C GLY A 60 2.45 -8.29 -0.87
N GLY A 61 2.58 -9.37 -1.66
CA GLY A 61 1.49 -10.29 -1.98
C GLY A 61 0.99 -11.16 -0.80
N GLY A 62 1.39 -10.84 0.44
CA GLY A 62 1.00 -11.58 1.64
C GLY A 62 -0.51 -11.71 1.82
N TYR A 63 -1.25 -10.68 1.48
CA TYR A 63 -2.72 -10.69 1.53
C TYR A 63 -3.33 -11.76 0.60
N ALA A 64 -2.84 -11.86 -0.63
CA ALA A 64 -3.33 -12.84 -1.59
C ALA A 64 -3.03 -14.29 -1.18
N LYS A 65 -1.96 -14.54 -0.42
CA LYS A 65 -1.66 -15.86 0.14
C LYS A 65 -2.67 -16.32 1.18
N TRP A 66 -3.32 -15.37 1.87
CA TRP A 66 -4.22 -15.67 2.97
C TRP A 66 -5.67 -15.80 2.52
N HIS A 67 -6.06 -15.24 1.38
CA HIS A 67 -7.47 -15.08 1.04
C HIS A 67 -7.86 -15.49 -0.38
N ASP A 68 -6.94 -15.90 -1.24
CA ASP A 68 -7.17 -16.14 -2.69
C ASP A 68 -7.88 -14.96 -3.40
N LYS A 69 -7.86 -13.77 -2.77
CA LYS A 69 -8.55 -12.58 -3.25
C LYS A 69 -7.56 -11.46 -3.50
N ILE A 70 -7.86 -10.66 -4.50
CA ILE A 70 -7.19 -9.38 -4.74
C ILE A 70 -7.48 -8.44 -3.57
N ALA A 71 -6.44 -7.80 -3.04
CA ALA A 71 -6.59 -6.80 -1.99
C ALA A 71 -7.27 -5.53 -2.53
N GLU A 72 -8.26 -5.02 -1.79
CA GLU A 72 -9.01 -3.80 -2.13
C GLU A 72 -9.14 -2.92 -0.88
N GLU A 73 -7.98 -2.46 -0.38
CA GLU A 73 -7.91 -1.72 0.89
C GLU A 73 -7.76 -0.21 0.61
N PHE A 74 -8.89 0.44 0.43
CA PHE A 74 -8.96 1.89 0.14
C PHE A 74 -9.12 2.76 1.39
N GLU A 75 -9.55 2.17 2.50
CA GLU A 75 -9.72 2.88 3.77
C GLU A 75 -8.44 2.81 4.64
N PRO A 76 -8.19 3.83 5.48
CA PRO A 76 -7.13 3.75 6.46
C PRO A 76 -7.33 2.58 7.42
N MET A 77 -6.27 1.90 7.81
CA MET A 77 -6.34 0.88 8.84
C MET A 77 -6.68 1.48 10.21
N GLN A 78 -7.27 0.69 11.10
CA GLN A 78 -7.65 1.15 12.44
C GLN A 78 -6.46 1.29 13.38
N ALA A 79 -5.38 0.55 13.11
CA ALA A 79 -4.12 0.63 13.82
C ALA A 79 -2.96 0.48 12.84
N LEU A 80 -1.74 0.81 13.27
CA LEU A 80 -0.54 0.55 12.47
C LEU A 80 -0.44 -0.97 12.19
N GLU A 81 -0.23 -1.34 10.93
CA GLU A 81 -0.19 -2.73 10.45
C GLU A 81 0.69 -3.65 11.31
N TYR A 82 1.80 -3.14 11.84
CA TYR A 82 2.73 -3.90 12.67
C TYR A 82 2.12 -4.44 13.97
N TYR A 83 1.00 -3.88 14.41
CA TYR A 83 0.24 -4.35 15.57
C TYR A 83 -0.92 -5.27 15.18
N LEU A 84 -1.34 -5.24 13.92
CA LEU A 84 -2.42 -6.10 13.41
C LEU A 84 -1.91 -7.41 12.81
N ASN A 85 -0.72 -7.35 12.16
CA ASN A 85 -0.15 -8.47 11.43
C ASN A 85 1.26 -8.79 11.93
N LYS A 86 1.50 -10.06 12.28
CA LYS A 86 2.84 -10.51 12.68
C LYS A 86 3.67 -10.84 11.44
N HIS A 87 4.71 -10.07 11.21
CA HIS A 87 5.73 -10.35 10.18
C HIS A 87 7.09 -9.78 10.61
N SER A 88 8.17 -10.35 10.09
CA SER A 88 9.53 -10.07 10.57
C SER A 88 9.92 -8.58 10.56
N LEU A 89 9.55 -7.84 9.50
CA LEU A 89 9.82 -6.40 9.43
C LEU A 89 9.07 -5.62 10.51
N GLY A 90 7.82 -5.97 10.78
CA GLY A 90 7.03 -5.34 11.84
C GLY A 90 7.63 -5.58 13.22
N GLU A 91 8.03 -6.83 13.51
CA GLU A 91 8.66 -7.17 14.79
C GLU A 91 10.01 -6.48 14.98
N GLN A 92 10.84 -6.41 13.92
CA GLN A 92 12.11 -5.70 13.96
C GLN A 92 11.91 -4.19 14.17
N THR A 93 10.91 -3.59 13.49
CA THR A 93 10.60 -2.16 13.67
C THR A 93 10.11 -1.88 15.08
N LYS A 94 9.22 -2.70 15.64
CA LYS A 94 8.78 -2.56 17.04
C LYS A 94 9.96 -2.65 18.02
N SER A 95 10.81 -3.67 17.85
CA SER A 95 12.01 -3.83 18.71
C SER A 95 12.95 -2.62 18.62
N LEU A 96 13.14 -2.05 17.43
CA LEU A 96 13.97 -0.83 17.28
C LEU A 96 13.38 0.35 18.05
N PHE A 97 12.07 0.57 17.96
CA PHE A 97 11.39 1.65 18.67
C PHE A 97 11.36 1.42 20.19
N GLU A 98 11.22 0.16 20.63
CA GLU A 98 11.32 -0.25 22.03
C GLU A 98 12.71 0.09 22.61
N MET A 99 13.77 -0.34 21.92
CA MET A 99 15.14 -0.01 22.32
C MET A 99 15.41 1.49 22.41
N ALA A 100 14.72 2.29 21.60
CA ALA A 100 14.79 3.74 21.60
C ALA A 100 13.85 4.41 22.64
N GLY A 101 13.03 3.65 23.38
CA GLY A 101 12.01 4.18 24.31
C GLY A 101 10.91 4.96 23.56
N LYS A 102 10.55 4.54 22.34
CA LYS A 102 9.62 5.22 21.44
C LYS A 102 8.44 4.37 21.00
N GLU A 103 8.13 3.30 21.71
CA GLU A 103 7.04 2.37 21.38
C GLU A 103 5.70 3.07 21.20
N LYS A 104 5.36 3.95 22.16
CA LYS A 104 4.13 4.72 22.13
C LYS A 104 4.07 5.67 20.93
N ASP A 105 5.19 6.27 20.55
CA ASP A 105 5.28 7.13 19.37
C ASP A 105 5.07 6.32 18.10
N LEU A 106 5.60 5.07 18.02
CA LEU A 106 5.35 4.18 16.89
C LEU A 106 3.86 3.86 16.74
N GLU A 107 3.21 3.51 17.84
CA GLU A 107 1.81 3.08 17.84
C GLU A 107 0.84 4.24 17.54
N GLU A 108 1.03 5.38 18.23
CA GLU A 108 0.05 6.47 18.26
C GLU A 108 0.36 7.63 17.29
N SER A 109 1.59 7.72 16.80
CA SER A 109 2.07 8.90 16.06
C SER A 109 2.80 8.58 14.77
N SER A 110 2.72 7.32 14.29
CA SER A 110 3.35 6.91 13.03
C SER A 110 2.31 6.68 11.94
N VAL A 111 2.66 7.12 10.74
CA VAL A 111 1.92 6.80 9.51
C VAL A 111 2.77 5.87 8.66
N LYS A 112 2.19 4.82 8.14
CA LYS A 112 2.83 3.88 7.21
C LYS A 112 2.14 3.90 5.87
N ILE A 113 2.92 4.17 4.83
CA ILE A 113 2.51 4.15 3.43
C ILE A 113 3.49 3.31 2.61
N ASN A 114 3.09 2.93 1.41
CA ASN A 114 4.01 2.48 0.38
C ASN A 114 4.14 3.53 -0.72
N PHE A 115 5.31 3.55 -1.37
CA PHE A 115 5.59 4.44 -2.49
C PHE A 115 4.64 4.16 -3.66
N TYR A 116 4.36 2.87 -3.91
CA TYR A 116 3.32 2.42 -4.84
C TYR A 116 2.23 1.69 -4.07
N PRO A 117 0.94 1.99 -4.30
CA PRO A 117 -0.17 1.29 -3.65
C PRO A 117 -0.46 -0.08 -4.26
N TRP A 118 0.13 -0.41 -5.41
CA TRP A 118 -0.13 -1.64 -6.18
C TRP A 118 0.60 -2.84 -5.59
N ALA A 119 -0.15 -3.87 -5.22
CA ALA A 119 0.39 -5.07 -4.59
C ALA A 119 0.92 -6.07 -5.62
N THR A 120 2.14 -6.57 -5.38
CA THR A 120 2.76 -7.70 -6.09
C THR A 120 3.56 -8.54 -5.09
N ASN A 121 4.00 -9.76 -5.45
CA ASN A 121 4.77 -10.58 -4.50
C ASN A 121 6.14 -9.99 -4.16
N ASN A 122 6.76 -9.28 -5.11
CA ASN A 122 8.08 -8.68 -4.98
C ASN A 122 8.30 -7.57 -6.01
N ILE A 123 9.45 -6.90 -5.94
CA ILE A 123 9.80 -5.79 -6.84
C ILE A 123 9.98 -6.25 -8.30
N ALA A 124 10.46 -7.46 -8.54
CA ALA A 124 10.61 -7.99 -9.90
C ALA A 124 9.23 -8.17 -10.56
N ASP A 125 8.26 -8.73 -9.82
CA ASP A 125 6.88 -8.87 -10.26
C ASP A 125 6.24 -7.50 -10.53
N PHE A 126 6.52 -6.50 -9.68
CA PHE A 126 6.05 -5.13 -9.90
C PHE A 126 6.59 -4.54 -11.20
N ASN A 127 7.89 -4.68 -11.45
CA ASN A 127 8.52 -4.18 -12.67
C ASN A 127 8.00 -4.90 -13.93
N GLU A 128 7.72 -6.19 -13.85
CA GLU A 128 7.11 -6.96 -14.92
C GLU A 128 5.67 -6.50 -15.18
N LEU A 129 4.88 -6.34 -14.14
CA LEU A 129 3.51 -5.81 -14.22
C LEU A 129 3.48 -4.46 -14.95
N MET A 130 4.35 -3.52 -14.56
CA MET A 130 4.41 -2.20 -15.18
C MET A 130 4.79 -2.23 -16.66
N LYS A 131 5.58 -3.23 -17.11
CA LYS A 131 5.93 -3.42 -18.51
C LYS A 131 4.80 -4.04 -19.35
N LEU A 132 3.95 -4.84 -18.73
CA LEU A 132 2.83 -5.51 -19.38
C LEU A 132 1.59 -4.64 -19.52
N LEU A 133 1.44 -3.63 -18.66
CA LEU A 133 0.35 -2.67 -18.74
C LEU A 133 0.52 -1.73 -19.94
N PRO A 134 -0.58 -1.21 -20.51
CA PRO A 134 -0.53 -0.16 -21.53
C PRO A 134 0.34 1.02 -21.07
N SER A 135 1.18 1.57 -21.94
CA SER A 135 2.19 2.56 -21.58
C SER A 135 1.63 3.84 -20.95
N ASP A 136 0.45 4.26 -21.38
CA ASP A 136 -0.25 5.42 -20.81
C ASP A 136 -0.74 5.13 -19.38
N LEU A 137 -1.24 3.91 -19.12
CA LEU A 137 -1.65 3.48 -17.79
C LEU A 137 -0.43 3.33 -16.88
N SER A 138 0.59 2.60 -17.31
CA SER A 138 1.83 2.42 -16.56
C SER A 138 2.47 3.76 -16.17
N SER A 139 2.55 4.71 -17.10
CA SER A 139 3.07 6.05 -16.84
C SER A 139 2.27 6.78 -15.75
N LYS A 140 0.95 6.73 -15.80
CA LYS A 140 0.08 7.34 -14.78
C LYS A 140 0.28 6.70 -13.40
N LEU A 141 0.40 5.37 -13.35
CA LEU A 141 0.65 4.65 -12.09
C LEU A 141 1.99 5.03 -11.43
N PHE A 142 3.03 5.30 -12.24
CA PHE A 142 4.29 5.83 -11.75
C PHE A 142 4.20 7.28 -11.29
N HIS A 143 3.35 8.10 -11.90
CA HIS A 143 3.19 9.51 -11.50
C HIS A 143 2.45 9.69 -10.19
N LEU A 144 1.53 8.81 -9.83
CA LEU A 144 0.83 8.83 -8.53
C LEU A 144 1.78 8.77 -7.32
N SER A 145 2.97 8.22 -7.49
CA SER A 145 4.00 8.17 -6.44
C SER A 145 4.74 9.49 -6.21
N ARG A 146 4.45 10.54 -6.99
CA ARG A 146 5.13 11.85 -6.90
C ARG A 146 4.26 12.95 -6.29
N VAL A 147 3.08 12.60 -5.85
CA VAL A 147 2.15 13.47 -5.13
C VAL A 147 2.19 13.17 -3.64
#